data_639b05e57086e4e2df30614bfdb6e4aa
#
_entry.id   639b05e57086e4e2df30614bfdb6e4aa
#
_cell.length_a   1.000
_cell.length_b   1.000
_cell.length_c   1.000
_cell.angle_alpha   90.00
_cell.angle_beta   90.00
_cell.angle_gamma   90.00
#
_symmetry.space_group_name_H-M   'P 1'
#
loop_
_entity.id
_entity.type
_entity.pdbx_description
1 polymer ?
#
loop_
_entity_poly.entity_id
_entity_poly.type
_entity_poly.pdbx_seq_one_letter_code
_entity_poly.pdbx_strand_id
1 'polypeptide(L)'
;STKQEKRVRFVVLFTLFIVAIEVAVGIVSHSMALLADAIHLMSHELILGLNWAAYILVRRLQNKQSESYDTNKILNLSAFASGIFLLATAIFIVVEAFERLGGHSEHIINHNFAIIAAVIGLIANIICARVMHDKKGITDYNSHAVYLHLLSDILSKTGIVIGIVCAMLWGILWIDAAVAIISALIAAHWAKNLLWNTGRILTRKENAI
;
A
#
# COMPACT_ATOMS: atom_id res chain seq x y z
N SER A 1 5.67 26.20 -0.48
CA SER A 1 5.55 24.80 -0.92
C SER A 1 5.83 24.71 -2.42
N THR A 2 6.77 23.87 -2.81
CA THR A 2 7.12 23.65 -4.21
C THR A 2 5.97 22.99 -4.96
N LYS A 3 5.89 23.15 -6.30
CA LYS A 3 4.86 22.47 -7.11
C LYS A 3 4.87 20.95 -6.88
N GLN A 4 6.03 20.38 -6.63
CA GLN A 4 6.19 18.95 -6.33
C GLN A 4 5.55 18.56 -4.99
N GLU A 5 5.74 19.33 -3.93
CA GLU A 5 5.12 19.08 -2.63
C GLU A 5 3.58 19.05 -2.71
N LYS A 6 2.99 19.96 -3.50
CA LYS A 6 1.54 19.98 -3.75
C LYS A 6 1.07 18.74 -4.51
N ARG A 7 1.84 18.26 -5.50
CA ARG A 7 1.52 17.05 -6.25
C ARG A 7 1.58 15.81 -5.35
N VAL A 8 2.66 15.65 -4.58
CA VAL A 8 2.81 14.53 -3.64
C VAL A 8 1.67 14.52 -2.62
N ARG A 9 1.35 15.69 -2.03
CA ARG A 9 0.23 15.79 -1.09
C ARG A 9 -1.11 15.43 -1.72
N PHE A 10 -1.36 15.86 -2.96
CA PHE A 10 -2.58 15.49 -3.69
C PHE A 10 -2.64 13.98 -3.92
N VAL A 11 -1.56 13.37 -4.39
CA VAL A 11 -1.49 11.92 -4.63
C VAL A 11 -1.77 11.16 -3.34
N VAL A 12 -1.08 11.48 -2.24
CA VAL A 12 -1.27 10.81 -0.94
C VAL A 12 -2.73 10.90 -0.45
N LEU A 13 -3.32 12.09 -0.45
CA LEU A 13 -4.71 12.27 0.02
C LEU A 13 -5.72 11.58 -0.89
N PHE A 14 -5.48 11.63 -2.19
CA PHE A 14 -6.37 10.99 -3.18
C PHE A 14 -6.27 9.47 -3.10
N THR A 15 -5.06 8.92 -3.00
CA THR A 15 -4.85 7.48 -2.85
C THR A 15 -5.44 6.97 -1.54
N LEU A 16 -5.26 7.69 -0.43
CA LEU A 16 -5.85 7.34 0.86
C LEU A 16 -7.39 7.26 0.78
N PHE A 17 -8.03 8.20 0.08
CA PHE A 17 -9.47 8.20 -0.14
C PHE A 17 -9.91 6.97 -0.97
N ILE A 18 -9.18 6.64 -2.02
CA ILE A 18 -9.47 5.47 -2.87
C ILE A 18 -9.29 4.17 -2.09
N VAL A 19 -8.21 4.05 -1.32
CA VAL A 19 -7.95 2.86 -0.46
C VAL A 19 -9.09 2.66 0.55
N ALA A 20 -9.60 3.73 1.16
CA ALA A 20 -10.74 3.63 2.07
C ALA A 20 -11.99 3.07 1.38
N ILE A 21 -12.26 3.49 0.13
CA ILE A 21 -13.36 2.96 -0.69
C ILE A 21 -13.11 1.48 -1.00
N GLU A 22 -11.91 1.10 -1.43
CA GLU A 22 -11.57 -0.28 -1.77
C GLU A 22 -11.68 -1.22 -0.57
N VAL A 23 -11.25 -0.80 0.62
CA VAL A 23 -11.43 -1.56 1.86
C VAL A 23 -12.93 -1.78 2.15
N ALA A 24 -13.72 -0.70 2.11
CA ALA A 24 -15.16 -0.77 2.37
C ALA A 24 -15.86 -1.69 1.37
N VAL A 25 -15.57 -1.54 0.07
CA VAL A 25 -16.17 -2.39 -0.98
C VAL A 25 -15.63 -3.81 -0.91
N GLY A 26 -14.35 -4.02 -0.61
CA GLY A 26 -13.76 -5.34 -0.43
C GLY A 26 -14.46 -6.15 0.66
N ILE A 27 -14.76 -5.50 1.79
CA ILE A 27 -15.53 -6.11 2.88
C ILE A 27 -16.97 -6.44 2.42
N VAL A 28 -17.67 -5.48 1.83
CA VAL A 28 -19.08 -5.65 1.43
C VAL A 28 -19.24 -6.64 0.30
N SER A 29 -18.32 -6.67 -0.66
CA SER A 29 -18.35 -7.60 -1.80
C SER A 29 -17.77 -8.97 -1.48
N HIS A 30 -17.16 -9.15 -0.32
CA HIS A 30 -16.43 -10.35 0.07
C HIS A 30 -15.28 -10.74 -0.91
N SER A 31 -14.74 -9.79 -1.65
CA SER A 31 -13.59 -10.00 -2.53
C SER A 31 -12.28 -9.92 -1.75
N MET A 32 -11.63 -11.07 -1.61
CA MET A 32 -10.32 -11.15 -0.93
C MET A 32 -9.21 -10.50 -1.75
N ALA A 33 -9.27 -10.58 -3.07
CA ALA A 33 -8.27 -9.97 -3.94
C ALA A 33 -8.30 -8.43 -3.81
N LEU A 34 -9.50 -7.83 -3.80
CA LEU A 34 -9.67 -6.39 -3.61
C LEU A 34 -9.23 -5.95 -2.22
N LEU A 35 -9.57 -6.74 -1.18
CA LEU A 35 -9.18 -6.45 0.19
C LEU A 35 -7.66 -6.55 0.38
N ALA A 36 -7.03 -7.57 -0.19
CA ALA A 36 -5.58 -7.75 -0.15
C ALA A 36 -4.84 -6.57 -0.79
N ASP A 37 -5.27 -6.10 -1.95
CA ASP A 37 -4.70 -4.96 -2.64
C ASP A 37 -4.88 -3.67 -1.82
N ALA A 38 -6.08 -3.41 -1.31
CA ALA A 38 -6.38 -2.23 -0.50
C ALA A 38 -5.54 -2.17 0.79
N ILE A 39 -5.36 -3.30 1.47
CA ILE A 39 -4.52 -3.40 2.68
C ILE A 39 -3.03 -3.19 2.33
N HIS A 40 -2.57 -3.75 1.22
CA HIS A 40 -1.21 -3.51 0.73
C HIS A 40 -0.96 -2.02 0.50
N LEU A 41 -1.85 -1.34 -0.21
CA LEU A 41 -1.76 0.11 -0.44
C LEU A 41 -1.84 0.91 0.86
N MET A 42 -2.71 0.53 1.79
CA MET A 42 -2.83 1.20 3.09
C MET A 42 -1.52 1.18 3.88
N SER A 43 -0.72 0.12 3.79
CA SER A 43 0.59 0.07 4.46
C SER A 43 1.57 1.10 3.91
N HIS A 44 1.54 1.37 2.60
CA HIS A 44 2.36 2.42 1.97
C HIS A 44 1.89 3.82 2.36
N GLU A 45 0.59 4.05 2.40
CA GLU A 45 0.01 5.32 2.86
C GLU A 45 0.34 5.60 4.33
N LEU A 46 0.37 4.57 5.18
CA LEU A 46 0.82 4.70 6.57
C LEU A 46 2.28 5.16 6.65
N ILE A 47 3.18 4.61 5.85
CA ILE A 47 4.58 5.05 5.79
C ILE A 47 4.67 6.53 5.41
N LEU A 48 3.98 6.94 4.34
CA LEU A 48 3.98 8.32 3.88
C LEU A 48 3.35 9.27 4.90
N GLY A 49 2.24 8.89 5.52
CA GLY A 49 1.56 9.66 6.56
C GLY A 49 2.41 9.81 7.83
N LEU A 50 3.06 8.74 8.27
CA LEU A 50 3.96 8.76 9.42
C LEU A 50 5.21 9.60 9.14
N ASN A 51 5.77 9.52 7.93
CA ASN A 51 6.87 10.38 7.52
C ASN A 51 6.47 11.86 7.56
N TRP A 52 5.30 12.19 7.05
CA TRP A 52 4.78 13.56 7.11
C TRP A 52 4.54 14.02 8.55
N ALA A 53 3.94 13.19 9.38
CA ALA A 53 3.74 13.46 10.81
C ALA A 53 5.08 13.65 11.56
N ALA A 54 6.09 12.83 11.25
CA ALA A 54 7.44 12.96 11.81
C ALA A 54 8.08 14.31 11.44
N TYR A 55 7.95 14.77 10.19
CA TYR A 55 8.42 16.08 9.76
C TYR A 55 7.74 17.23 10.53
N ILE A 56 6.43 17.14 10.72
CA ILE A 56 5.69 18.14 11.51
C ILE A 56 6.17 18.14 12.97
N LEU A 57 6.34 16.96 13.55
CA LEU A 57 6.78 16.80 14.95
C LEU A 57 8.19 17.37 15.14
N VAL A 58 9.15 17.02 14.28
CA VAL A 58 10.52 17.55 14.34
C VAL A 58 10.53 19.06 14.21
N ARG A 59 9.78 19.62 13.26
CA ARG A 59 9.68 21.07 13.07
C ARG A 59 9.10 21.80 14.29
N ARG A 60 8.14 21.19 14.98
CA ARG A 60 7.56 21.75 16.23
C ARG A 60 8.54 21.66 17.40
N LEU A 61 9.32 20.57 17.49
CA LEU A 61 10.28 20.37 18.56
C LEU A 61 11.52 21.25 18.40
N GLN A 62 12.03 21.43 17.18
CA GLN A 62 13.14 22.35 16.88
C GLN A 62 12.81 23.81 17.26
N ASN A 63 11.56 24.24 17.12
CA ASN A 63 11.11 25.56 17.55
C ASN A 63 11.08 25.74 19.09
N LYS A 64 11.16 24.65 19.89
CA LYS A 64 11.11 24.68 21.35
C LYS A 64 12.49 24.54 22.03
N GLN A 65 13.60 24.63 21.30
CA GLN A 65 14.97 24.50 21.83
C GLN A 65 15.24 23.22 22.69
N SER A 66 14.45 22.20 22.50
CA SER A 66 14.58 20.96 23.25
C SER A 66 15.17 19.87 22.34
N GLU A 67 16.24 19.25 22.82
CA GLU A 67 16.98 18.10 22.31
C GLU A 67 16.81 17.70 20.83
N SER A 68 17.95 17.50 20.15
CA SER A 68 18.03 17.05 18.76
C SER A 68 17.48 15.63 18.64
N TYR A 69 16.20 15.50 18.30
CA TYR A 69 15.60 14.20 17.95
C TYR A 69 16.13 13.74 16.59
N ASP A 70 16.61 12.50 16.53
CA ASP A 70 17.03 11.88 15.28
C ASP A 70 15.83 11.54 14.40
N THR A 71 15.56 12.40 13.42
CA THR A 71 14.46 12.23 12.46
C THR A 71 14.56 10.89 11.73
N ASN A 72 15.78 10.42 11.43
CA ASN A 72 15.98 9.17 10.72
C ASN A 72 15.54 7.96 11.56
N LYS A 73 15.78 7.98 12.88
CA LYS A 73 15.31 6.92 13.78
C LYS A 73 13.79 6.86 13.83
N ILE A 74 13.11 8.01 13.89
CA ILE A 74 11.64 8.08 13.88
C ILE A 74 11.08 7.54 12.57
N LEU A 75 11.66 7.91 11.43
CA LEU A 75 11.23 7.43 10.11
C LEU A 75 11.42 5.92 9.96
N ASN A 76 12.56 5.39 10.40
CA ASN A 76 12.83 3.95 10.35
C ASN A 76 11.94 3.15 11.30
N LEU A 77 11.61 3.68 12.47
CA LEU A 77 10.66 3.06 13.39
C LEU A 77 9.25 3.01 12.80
N SER A 78 8.81 4.08 12.15
CA SER A 78 7.53 4.12 11.43
C SER A 78 7.47 3.10 10.30
N ALA A 79 8.54 3.00 9.51
CA ALA A 79 8.64 2.03 8.43
C ALA A 79 8.66 0.59 8.98
N PHE A 80 9.34 0.35 10.09
CA PHE A 80 9.36 -0.95 10.77
C PHE A 80 7.96 -1.35 11.27
N ALA A 81 7.24 -0.44 11.93
CA ALA A 81 5.87 -0.68 12.38
C ALA A 81 4.91 -0.97 11.21
N SER A 82 5.04 -0.24 10.10
CA SER A 82 4.26 -0.49 8.88
C SER A 82 4.59 -1.84 8.26
N GLY A 83 5.86 -2.26 8.30
CA GLY A 83 6.29 -3.59 7.85
C GLY A 83 5.68 -4.73 8.67
N ILE A 84 5.58 -4.57 10.01
CA ILE A 84 4.89 -5.54 10.88
C ILE A 84 3.40 -5.62 10.51
N PHE A 85 2.75 -4.48 10.35
CA PHE A 85 1.33 -4.43 9.96
C PHE A 85 1.09 -5.12 8.61
N LEU A 86 1.92 -4.80 7.61
CA LEU A 86 1.82 -5.42 6.29
C LEU A 86 2.02 -6.94 6.34
N LEU A 87 2.99 -7.42 7.12
CA LEU A 87 3.24 -8.86 7.26
C LEU A 87 2.07 -9.56 7.96
N ALA A 88 1.56 -8.99 9.04
CA ALA A 88 0.44 -9.55 9.78
C ALA A 88 -0.82 -9.67 8.90
N THR A 89 -1.12 -8.61 8.15
CA THR A 89 -2.28 -8.60 7.23
C THR A 89 -2.09 -9.53 6.05
N ALA A 90 -0.88 -9.67 5.51
CA ALA A 90 -0.59 -10.64 4.46
C ALA A 90 -0.81 -12.09 4.95
N ILE A 91 -0.36 -12.42 6.16
CA ILE A 91 -0.61 -13.74 6.76
C ILE A 91 -2.11 -13.97 6.95
N PHE A 92 -2.85 -13.00 7.48
CA PHE A 92 -4.29 -13.09 7.65
C PHE A 92 -5.02 -13.38 6.32
N ILE A 93 -4.66 -12.66 5.25
CA ILE A 93 -5.27 -12.84 3.92
C ILE A 93 -4.97 -14.24 3.37
N VAL A 94 -3.74 -14.73 3.54
CA VAL A 94 -3.38 -16.08 3.09
C VAL A 94 -4.20 -17.14 3.82
N VAL A 95 -4.34 -17.05 5.14
CA VAL A 95 -5.12 -17.98 5.94
C VAL A 95 -6.59 -17.98 5.48
N GLU A 96 -7.20 -16.81 5.41
CA GLU A 96 -8.59 -16.65 4.96
C GLU A 96 -8.81 -17.18 3.53
N ALA A 97 -7.85 -16.92 2.61
CA ALA A 97 -7.95 -17.41 1.24
C ALA A 97 -7.86 -18.95 1.18
N PHE A 98 -7.03 -19.58 2.01
CA PHE A 98 -6.98 -21.03 2.10
C PHE A 98 -8.27 -21.64 2.70
N GLU A 99 -8.86 -21.00 3.70
CA GLU A 99 -10.16 -21.43 4.26
C GLU A 99 -11.27 -21.39 3.20
N ARG A 100 -11.28 -20.37 2.35
CA ARG A 100 -12.22 -20.27 1.22
C ARG A 100 -11.98 -21.35 0.17
N LEU A 101 -10.74 -21.64 -0.18
CA LEU A 101 -10.40 -22.72 -1.12
C LEU A 101 -10.79 -24.09 -0.56
N GLY A 102 -10.75 -24.28 0.77
CA GLY A 102 -11.15 -25.50 1.45
C GLY A 102 -12.68 -25.71 1.57
N GLY A 103 -13.47 -24.78 1.04
CA GLY A 103 -14.95 -24.88 1.07
C GLY A 103 -15.59 -24.59 2.44
N HIS A 104 -14.85 -24.00 3.37
CA HIS A 104 -15.32 -23.71 4.74
C HIS A 104 -16.07 -22.39 4.88
N SER A 105 -16.15 -21.58 3.82
CA SER A 105 -16.86 -20.30 3.82
C SER A 105 -17.83 -20.20 2.65
N GLU A 106 -19.11 -20.02 2.96
CA GLU A 106 -20.21 -19.85 1.98
C GLU A 106 -20.36 -18.38 1.51
N HIS A 107 -19.31 -17.58 1.55
CA HIS A 107 -19.42 -16.18 1.15
C HIS A 107 -19.52 -16.06 -0.37
N ILE A 108 -20.71 -15.67 -0.84
CA ILE A 108 -20.97 -15.34 -2.24
C ILE A 108 -20.30 -13.99 -2.53
N ILE A 109 -19.31 -14.00 -3.44
CA ILE A 109 -18.62 -12.79 -3.86
C ILE A 109 -19.54 -11.96 -4.74
N ASN A 110 -19.76 -10.69 -4.37
CA ASN A 110 -20.47 -9.75 -5.22
C ASN A 110 -19.50 -9.13 -6.25
N HIS A 111 -19.30 -9.83 -7.35
CA HIS A 111 -18.36 -9.44 -8.41
C HIS A 111 -18.65 -8.05 -9.00
N ASN A 112 -19.92 -7.63 -9.06
CA ASN A 112 -20.29 -6.34 -9.65
C ASN A 112 -19.72 -5.17 -8.85
N PHE A 113 -19.79 -5.22 -7.51
CA PHE A 113 -19.20 -4.18 -6.68
C PHE A 113 -17.67 -4.27 -6.68
N ALA A 114 -17.11 -5.48 -6.65
CA ALA A 114 -15.67 -5.69 -6.65
C ALA A 114 -15.03 -5.16 -7.94
N ILE A 115 -15.60 -5.43 -9.11
CA ILE A 115 -15.06 -4.97 -10.39
C ILE A 115 -15.14 -3.45 -10.52
N ILE A 116 -16.23 -2.82 -10.08
CA ILE A 116 -16.38 -1.35 -10.13
C ILE A 116 -15.30 -0.70 -9.26
N ALA A 117 -15.11 -1.17 -8.04
CA ALA A 117 -14.08 -0.62 -7.14
C ALA A 117 -12.67 -0.84 -7.68
N ALA A 118 -12.35 -2.04 -8.18
CA ALA A 118 -11.04 -2.34 -8.77
C ALA A 118 -10.73 -1.46 -9.99
N VAL A 119 -11.71 -1.22 -10.86
CA VAL A 119 -11.57 -0.32 -12.02
C VAL A 119 -11.39 1.12 -11.58
N ILE A 120 -12.14 1.60 -10.59
CA ILE A 120 -11.99 2.94 -10.04
C ILE A 120 -10.58 3.11 -9.45
N GLY A 121 -10.09 2.14 -8.68
CA GLY A 121 -8.74 2.16 -8.13
C GLY A 121 -7.66 2.14 -9.22
N LEU A 122 -7.83 1.34 -10.26
CA LEU A 122 -6.92 1.32 -11.41
C LEU A 122 -6.85 2.68 -12.11
N ILE A 123 -8.00 3.29 -12.40
CA ILE A 123 -8.09 4.63 -13.02
C ILE A 123 -7.42 5.67 -12.12
N ALA A 124 -7.68 5.62 -10.80
CA ALA A 124 -7.08 6.52 -9.83
C ALA A 124 -5.54 6.43 -9.84
N ASN A 125 -4.98 5.22 -9.85
CA ASN A 125 -3.53 5.03 -9.92
C ASN A 125 -2.94 5.52 -11.26
N ILE A 126 -3.64 5.34 -12.37
CA ILE A 126 -3.22 5.90 -13.67
C ILE A 126 -3.20 7.44 -13.62
N ILE A 127 -4.20 8.06 -13.01
CA ILE A 127 -4.26 9.52 -12.82
C ILE A 127 -3.09 9.98 -11.95
N CYS A 128 -2.84 9.32 -10.82
CA CYS A 128 -1.72 9.63 -9.93
C CYS A 128 -0.37 9.52 -10.63
N ALA A 129 -0.16 8.44 -11.39
CA ALA A 129 1.07 8.24 -12.17
C ALA A 129 1.26 9.36 -13.22
N ARG A 130 0.19 9.79 -13.89
CA ARG A 130 0.25 10.91 -14.84
C ARG A 130 0.53 12.25 -14.17
N VAL A 131 -0.03 12.49 -12.99
CA VAL A 131 0.23 13.71 -12.19
C VAL A 131 1.70 13.76 -11.75
N MET A 132 2.27 12.61 -11.39
CA MET A 132 3.67 12.51 -10.99
C MET A 132 4.65 12.56 -12.18
N HIS A 133 4.22 12.12 -13.36
CA HIS A 133 5.04 12.16 -14.58
C HIS A 133 5.18 13.60 -15.08
N ASP A 134 6.38 14.19 -14.92
CA ASP A 134 6.66 15.53 -15.44
C ASP A 134 7.33 15.46 -16.82
N LYS A 135 6.87 16.29 -17.77
CA LYS A 135 7.45 16.38 -19.12
C LYS A 135 8.92 16.83 -19.17
N LYS A 136 9.43 17.36 -18.06
CA LYS A 136 10.84 17.81 -17.91
C LYS A 136 11.76 16.76 -17.29
N GLY A 137 11.29 15.52 -17.12
CA GLY A 137 12.02 14.49 -16.40
C GLY A 137 11.86 14.61 -14.88
N ILE A 138 11.85 13.45 -14.22
CA ILE A 138 11.80 13.40 -12.75
C ILE A 138 13.20 13.73 -12.26
N THR A 139 13.38 14.95 -11.74
CA THR A 139 14.68 15.46 -11.29
C THR A 139 15.01 15.10 -9.85
N ASP A 140 14.01 14.62 -9.09
CA ASP A 140 14.16 14.27 -7.69
C ASP A 140 13.99 12.76 -7.47
N TYR A 141 14.96 12.17 -6.76
CA TYR A 141 15.01 10.73 -6.47
C TYR A 141 13.73 10.22 -5.76
N ASN A 142 13.17 11.03 -4.88
CA ASN A 142 11.96 10.69 -4.12
C ASN A 142 10.71 10.62 -5.03
N SER A 143 10.56 11.57 -5.94
CA SER A 143 9.47 11.59 -6.92
C SER A 143 9.57 10.42 -7.89
N HIS A 144 10.79 9.98 -8.25
CA HIS A 144 11.00 8.81 -9.09
C HIS A 144 10.56 7.51 -8.38
N ALA A 145 10.88 7.37 -7.10
CA ALA A 145 10.46 6.21 -6.31
C ALA A 145 8.93 6.12 -6.21
N VAL A 146 8.24 7.24 -5.96
CA VAL A 146 6.77 7.31 -5.94
C VAL A 146 6.17 6.94 -7.31
N TYR A 147 6.75 7.42 -8.40
CA TYR A 147 6.28 7.09 -9.75
C TYR A 147 6.42 5.59 -10.08
N LEU A 148 7.56 4.99 -9.76
CA LEU A 148 7.79 3.55 -9.96
C LEU A 148 6.83 2.71 -9.10
N HIS A 149 6.55 3.17 -7.89
CA HIS A 149 5.57 2.53 -7.01
C HIS A 149 4.16 2.56 -7.64
N LEU A 150 3.70 3.71 -8.12
CA LEU A 150 2.41 3.84 -8.81
C LEU A 150 2.31 2.94 -10.06
N LEU A 151 3.41 2.76 -10.80
CA LEU A 151 3.42 1.82 -11.94
C LEU A 151 3.27 0.37 -11.48
N SER A 152 3.92 -0.01 -10.38
CA SER A 152 3.77 -1.35 -9.79
C SER A 152 2.32 -1.60 -9.35
N ASP A 153 1.67 -0.60 -8.73
CA ASP A 153 0.28 -0.68 -8.31
C ASP A 153 -0.68 -0.82 -9.51
N ILE A 154 -0.43 -0.09 -10.61
CA ILE A 154 -1.19 -0.24 -11.85
C ILE A 154 -1.10 -1.68 -12.37
N LEU A 155 0.08 -2.26 -12.38
CA LEU A 155 0.28 -3.64 -12.84
C LEU A 155 -0.47 -4.64 -11.95
N SER A 156 -0.37 -4.51 -10.63
CA SER A 156 -1.08 -5.34 -9.65
C SER A 156 -2.60 -5.23 -9.81
N LYS A 157 -3.14 -4.01 -9.86
CA LYS A 157 -4.59 -3.78 -10.05
C LYS A 157 -5.11 -4.29 -11.39
N THR A 158 -4.31 -4.20 -12.44
CA THR A 158 -4.68 -4.81 -13.75
C THR A 158 -4.85 -6.31 -13.61
N GLY A 159 -3.96 -6.98 -12.87
CA GLY A 159 -4.09 -8.42 -12.57
C GLY A 159 -5.37 -8.75 -11.79
N ILE A 160 -5.72 -7.93 -10.80
CA ILE A 160 -6.95 -8.09 -10.01
C ILE A 160 -8.19 -7.92 -10.88
N VAL A 161 -8.25 -6.88 -11.71
CA VAL A 161 -9.36 -6.64 -12.65
C VAL A 161 -9.54 -7.85 -13.58
N ILE A 162 -8.45 -8.35 -14.16
CA ILE A 162 -8.49 -9.55 -15.03
C ILE A 162 -9.01 -10.76 -14.22
N GLY A 163 -8.51 -10.97 -13.01
CA GLY A 163 -8.95 -12.08 -12.14
C GLY A 163 -10.45 -12.03 -11.85
N ILE A 164 -10.99 -10.87 -11.48
CA ILE A 164 -12.43 -10.68 -11.23
C ILE A 164 -13.25 -10.92 -12.51
N VAL A 165 -12.81 -10.39 -13.65
CA VAL A 165 -13.49 -10.60 -14.94
C VAL A 165 -13.51 -12.08 -15.31
N CYS A 166 -12.40 -12.80 -15.12
CA CYS A 166 -12.35 -14.24 -15.33
C CYS A 166 -13.34 -14.98 -14.41
N ALA A 167 -13.42 -14.61 -13.14
CA ALA A 167 -14.37 -15.17 -12.20
C ALA A 167 -15.82 -14.92 -12.62
N MET A 168 -16.13 -13.73 -13.12
CA MET A 168 -17.47 -13.38 -13.60
C MET A 168 -17.89 -14.15 -14.87
N LEU A 169 -16.96 -14.31 -15.83
CA LEU A 169 -17.27 -14.92 -17.13
C LEU A 169 -17.34 -16.44 -17.09
N TRP A 170 -16.47 -17.07 -16.29
CA TRP A 170 -16.34 -18.53 -16.23
C TRP A 170 -16.86 -19.15 -14.93
N GLY A 171 -17.33 -18.34 -13.96
CA GLY A 171 -17.83 -18.82 -12.69
C GLY A 171 -16.75 -19.46 -11.81
N ILE A 172 -15.48 -19.15 -12.04
CA ILE A 172 -14.36 -19.77 -11.37
C ILE A 172 -14.06 -18.99 -10.08
N LEU A 173 -14.73 -19.36 -8.99
CA LEU A 173 -14.66 -18.65 -7.70
C LEU A 173 -13.28 -18.69 -7.04
N TRP A 174 -12.48 -19.74 -7.32
CA TRP A 174 -11.16 -19.87 -6.72
C TRP A 174 -10.13 -18.84 -7.24
N ILE A 175 -10.42 -18.17 -8.38
CA ILE A 175 -9.49 -17.18 -8.94
C ILE A 175 -9.31 -15.98 -7.99
N ASP A 176 -10.38 -15.51 -7.34
CA ASP A 176 -10.29 -14.41 -6.38
C ASP A 176 -9.33 -14.77 -5.22
N ALA A 177 -9.48 -15.96 -4.65
CA ALA A 177 -8.59 -16.45 -3.60
C ALA A 177 -7.15 -16.64 -4.09
N ALA A 178 -6.96 -17.15 -5.31
CA ALA A 178 -5.61 -17.32 -5.90
C ALA A 178 -4.92 -15.97 -6.12
N VAL A 179 -5.62 -14.98 -6.66
CA VAL A 179 -5.09 -13.61 -6.83
C VAL A 179 -4.77 -12.99 -5.46
N ALA A 180 -5.64 -13.16 -4.47
CA ALA A 180 -5.40 -12.70 -3.10
C ALA A 180 -4.13 -13.32 -2.49
N ILE A 181 -3.91 -14.63 -2.65
CA ILE A 181 -2.70 -15.31 -2.18
C ILE A 181 -1.45 -14.76 -2.87
N ILE A 182 -1.46 -14.60 -4.19
CA ILE A 182 -0.33 -14.05 -4.93
C ILE A 182 0.00 -12.64 -4.46
N SER A 183 -1.02 -11.77 -4.34
CA SER A 183 -0.85 -10.40 -3.85
C SER A 183 -0.32 -10.35 -2.41
N ALA A 184 -0.84 -11.22 -1.53
CA ALA A 184 -0.38 -11.32 -0.15
C ALA A 184 1.06 -11.84 -0.04
N LEU A 185 1.48 -12.79 -0.88
CA LEU A 185 2.87 -13.28 -0.92
C LEU A 185 3.84 -12.18 -1.38
N ILE A 186 3.46 -11.39 -2.39
CA ILE A 186 4.24 -10.23 -2.82
C ILE A 186 4.36 -9.22 -1.68
N ALA A 187 3.25 -8.90 -1.02
CA ALA A 187 3.22 -7.99 0.13
C ALA A 187 4.09 -8.51 1.29
N ALA A 188 4.04 -9.80 1.61
CA ALA A 188 4.87 -10.43 2.64
C ALA A 188 6.37 -10.38 2.29
N HIS A 189 6.73 -10.57 1.02
CA HIS A 189 8.11 -10.42 0.56
C HIS A 189 8.63 -8.98 0.76
N TRP A 190 7.82 -7.99 0.42
CA TRP A 190 8.17 -6.58 0.62
C TRP A 190 8.25 -6.23 2.11
N ALA A 191 7.30 -6.71 2.92
CA ALA A 191 7.32 -6.54 4.37
C ALA A 191 8.59 -7.10 5.00
N LYS A 192 9.01 -8.31 4.61
CA LYS A 192 10.25 -8.94 5.07
C LYS A 192 11.47 -8.05 4.75
N ASN A 193 11.56 -7.55 3.52
CA ASN A 193 12.67 -6.70 3.10
C ASN A 193 12.68 -5.37 3.87
N LEU A 194 11.52 -4.78 4.07
CA LEU A 194 11.35 -3.54 4.84
C LEU A 194 11.77 -3.75 6.30
N LEU A 195 11.27 -4.80 6.95
CA LEU A 195 11.60 -5.15 8.33
C LEU A 195 13.10 -5.42 8.50
N TRP A 196 13.71 -6.14 7.57
CA TRP A 196 15.14 -6.44 7.60
C TRP A 196 15.98 -5.17 7.50
N ASN A 197 15.67 -4.32 6.52
CA ASN A 197 16.44 -3.09 6.29
C ASN A 197 16.28 -2.10 7.44
N THR A 198 15.06 -1.84 7.88
CA THR A 198 14.79 -0.90 8.98
C THR A 198 15.27 -1.46 10.32
N GLY A 199 15.11 -2.76 10.57
CA GLY A 199 15.62 -3.43 11.77
C GLY A 199 17.13 -3.32 11.89
N ARG A 200 17.88 -3.53 10.80
CA ARG A 200 19.34 -3.34 10.79
C ARG A 200 19.75 -1.90 11.10
N ILE A 201 19.00 -0.92 10.61
CA ILE A 201 19.30 0.49 10.87
C ILE A 201 19.04 0.82 12.34
N LEU A 202 17.91 0.36 12.89
CA LEU A 202 17.52 0.61 14.28
C LEU A 202 18.43 -0.07 15.30
N THR A 203 18.98 -1.25 14.96
CA THR A 203 19.87 -2.03 15.85
C THR A 203 21.34 -1.72 15.68
N ARG A 204 21.72 -0.90 14.70
CA ARG A 204 23.11 -0.52 14.47
C ARG A 204 23.60 0.36 15.63
N LYS A 205 24.62 -0.11 16.36
CA LYS A 205 25.32 0.71 17.35
C LYS A 205 25.86 1.97 16.66
N GLU A 206 25.50 3.15 17.14
CA GLU A 206 26.26 4.36 16.87
C GLU A 206 27.66 4.11 17.43
N ASN A 207 28.66 3.99 16.55
CA ASN A 207 30.04 4.11 17.00
C ASN A 207 30.17 5.55 17.48
N ALA A 208 30.25 5.70 18.80
CA ALA A 208 30.63 6.96 19.44
C ALA A 208 31.97 7.39 18.84
N ILE A 209 31.97 8.52 18.11
CA ILE A 209 33.15 9.28 17.74
C ILE A 209 33.44 10.22 18.87
#